data_aa0faca4b90b6eee90b335c7a84c5228
#
_entry.id   aa0faca4b90b6eee90b335c7a84c5228
#
_cell.length_a   1.000
_cell.length_b   1.000
_cell.length_c   1.000
_cell.angle_alpha   90.00
_cell.angle_beta   90.00
_cell.angle_gamma   90.00
#
_symmetry.space_group_name_H-M   'P 1'
#
loop_
_entity.id
_entity.type
_entity.pdbx_description
1 polymer ?
#
loop_
_entity_poly.entity_id
_entity_poly.type
_entity_poly.pdbx_seq_one_letter_code
_entity_poly.pdbx_strand_id
1 'polypeptide(L)'
;MKTLALPLLAAVAPLLAGAATCERTAAARPPLVVELYTSEGCSSCPPADRWLSSLKPGSGLIALSFHVTYWDRLGWPDRFALPEATARQRDLARVAGSTQVYTPQVVVDGRDWQAWPRLPKAAAPATPLPGLHLT
;
A
#
# COMPACT_ATOMS: atom_id res chain seq x y z
N MET A 1 -65.13 -44.66 -15.50
CA MET A 1 -63.81 -44.69 -14.87
C MET A 1 -63.23 -43.30 -15.01
N LYS A 2 -63.17 -42.51 -13.90
CA LYS A 2 -62.69 -41.10 -13.91
C LYS A 2 -61.30 -41.13 -13.25
N THR A 3 -60.25 -40.84 -14.02
CA THR A 3 -58.87 -40.70 -13.55
C THR A 3 -58.70 -39.31 -12.97
N LEU A 4 -58.46 -39.21 -11.65
CA LEU A 4 -58.03 -37.97 -10.98
C LEU A 4 -56.53 -37.77 -11.21
N ALA A 5 -56.18 -36.69 -11.90
CA ALA A 5 -54.77 -36.22 -11.99
C ALA A 5 -54.48 -35.35 -10.77
N LEU A 6 -53.48 -35.74 -9.97
CA LEU A 6 -52.95 -34.98 -8.83
C LEU A 6 -51.85 -34.01 -9.31
N PRO A 7 -51.91 -32.71 -9.00
CA PRO A 7 -50.84 -31.81 -9.39
C PRO A 7 -49.64 -31.95 -8.46
N LEU A 8 -48.47 -32.14 -9.03
CA LEU A 8 -47.20 -32.18 -8.35
C LEU A 8 -46.76 -30.71 -8.01
N LEU A 9 -46.90 -30.28 -6.76
CA LEU A 9 -46.32 -29.02 -6.28
C LEU A 9 -44.81 -29.17 -6.15
N ALA A 10 -44.05 -28.54 -7.04
CA ALA A 10 -42.62 -28.39 -6.92
C ALA A 10 -42.30 -27.30 -5.88
N ALA A 11 -41.78 -27.71 -4.73
CA ALA A 11 -41.31 -26.77 -3.71
C ALA A 11 -39.95 -26.16 -4.16
N VAL A 12 -39.97 -24.87 -4.49
CA VAL A 12 -38.76 -24.07 -4.74
C VAL A 12 -38.17 -23.66 -3.38
N ALA A 13 -37.09 -24.29 -2.98
CA ALA A 13 -36.33 -23.87 -1.79
C ALA A 13 -35.52 -22.60 -2.12
N PRO A 14 -35.63 -21.52 -1.31
CA PRO A 14 -34.76 -20.36 -1.50
C PRO A 14 -33.32 -20.69 -1.14
N LEU A 15 -32.39 -20.53 -2.11
CA LEU A 15 -30.95 -20.52 -1.81
C LEU A 15 -30.65 -19.25 -0.99
N LEU A 16 -30.45 -19.42 0.30
CA LEU A 16 -29.85 -18.38 1.14
C LEU A 16 -28.38 -18.23 0.74
N ALA A 17 -28.12 -17.22 -0.10
CA ALA A 17 -26.74 -16.78 -0.36
C ALA A 17 -26.18 -16.21 0.96
N GLY A 18 -25.37 -17.01 1.65
CA GLY A 18 -24.62 -16.56 2.83
C GLY A 18 -23.68 -15.43 2.41
N ALA A 19 -23.92 -14.22 2.90
CA ALA A 19 -22.94 -13.14 2.78
C ALA A 19 -21.68 -13.56 3.53
N ALA A 20 -20.56 -13.69 2.81
CA ALA A 20 -19.27 -13.93 3.42
C ALA A 20 -18.87 -12.69 4.22
N THR A 21 -18.99 -12.74 5.54
CA THR A 21 -18.46 -11.70 6.43
C THR A 21 -16.95 -11.84 6.49
N CYS A 22 -16.24 -10.85 5.97
CA CYS A 22 -14.79 -10.76 6.06
C CYS A 22 -14.44 -10.13 7.42
N GLU A 23 -14.29 -10.93 8.46
CA GLU A 23 -13.78 -10.46 9.74
C GLU A 23 -12.26 -10.34 9.67
N ARG A 24 -11.74 -9.12 9.79
CA ARG A 24 -10.33 -8.85 9.95
C ARG A 24 -10.09 -8.16 11.28
N THR A 25 -9.45 -8.83 12.21
CA THR A 25 -8.98 -8.21 13.44
C THR A 25 -7.80 -7.29 13.10
N ALA A 26 -7.91 -6.01 13.42
CA ALA A 26 -6.81 -5.06 13.26
C ALA A 26 -5.61 -5.55 14.07
N ALA A 27 -4.42 -5.51 13.46
CA ALA A 27 -3.19 -5.83 14.18
C ALA A 27 -3.05 -4.89 15.39
N ALA A 28 -2.54 -5.42 16.50
CA ALA A 28 -2.35 -4.63 17.74
C ALA A 28 -1.42 -3.42 17.54
N ARG A 29 -0.68 -3.38 16.43
CA ARG A 29 0.18 -2.26 16.01
C ARG A 29 -0.02 -2.01 14.51
N PRO A 30 -0.13 -0.73 14.09
CA PRO A 30 -0.12 -0.40 12.68
C PRO A 30 1.22 -0.83 12.05
N PRO A 31 1.21 -1.27 10.79
CA PRO A 31 2.45 -1.57 10.09
C PRO A 31 3.26 -0.27 9.87
N LEU A 32 4.58 -0.40 9.91
CA LEU A 32 5.49 0.67 9.51
C LEU A 32 5.37 0.87 8.00
N VAL A 33 5.09 2.07 7.54
CA VAL A 33 5.01 2.38 6.11
C VAL A 33 6.35 2.93 5.64
N VAL A 34 6.97 2.24 4.68
CA VAL A 34 8.24 2.63 4.06
C VAL A 34 7.97 2.96 2.60
N GLU A 35 8.21 4.20 2.21
CA GLU A 35 8.09 4.67 0.83
C GLU A 35 9.48 4.97 0.28
N LEU A 36 9.77 4.53 -0.93
CA LEU A 36 10.98 4.88 -1.67
C LEU A 36 10.59 5.64 -2.93
N TYR A 37 11.06 6.87 -3.06
CA TYR A 37 10.99 7.64 -4.30
C TYR A 37 12.25 7.39 -5.11
N THR A 38 12.08 6.86 -6.32
CA THR A 38 13.16 6.34 -7.17
C THR A 38 12.88 6.60 -8.66
N SER A 39 13.79 6.23 -9.53
CA SER A 39 13.62 6.19 -10.98
C SER A 39 14.68 5.30 -11.62
N GLU A 40 14.34 4.61 -12.73
CA GLU A 40 15.32 3.88 -13.55
C GLU A 40 16.40 4.82 -14.12
N GLY A 41 16.08 6.10 -14.34
CA GLY A 41 17.03 7.13 -14.80
C GLY A 41 17.96 7.68 -13.73
N CYS A 42 17.77 7.30 -12.47
CA CYS A 42 18.55 7.79 -11.34
C CYS A 42 19.74 6.87 -11.03
N SER A 43 20.97 7.28 -11.34
CA SER A 43 22.19 6.46 -11.17
C SER A 43 22.52 6.08 -9.73
N SER A 44 22.07 6.85 -8.74
CA SER A 44 22.28 6.60 -7.32
C SER A 44 21.16 5.79 -6.65
N CYS A 45 20.08 5.49 -7.37
CA CYS A 45 18.91 4.79 -6.83
C CYS A 45 19.08 3.27 -6.64
N PRO A 46 19.85 2.52 -7.45
CA PRO A 46 19.86 1.06 -7.37
C PRO A 46 20.18 0.46 -5.99
N PRO A 47 21.05 1.05 -5.14
CA PRO A 47 21.25 0.52 -3.80
C PRO A 47 19.98 0.58 -2.93
N ALA A 48 19.20 1.67 -3.04
CA ALA A 48 17.96 1.84 -2.29
C ALA A 48 16.86 0.90 -2.81
N ASP A 49 16.77 0.70 -4.12
CA ASP A 49 15.83 -0.23 -4.75
C ASP A 49 16.08 -1.67 -4.28
N ARG A 50 17.35 -2.10 -4.27
CA ARG A 50 17.71 -3.44 -3.75
C ARG A 50 17.41 -3.58 -2.26
N TRP A 51 17.67 -2.54 -1.49
CA TRP A 51 17.36 -2.54 -0.08
C TRP A 51 15.84 -2.66 0.15
N LEU A 52 15.02 -1.85 -0.50
CA LEU A 52 13.56 -1.92 -0.39
C LEU A 52 13.05 -3.32 -0.76
N SER A 53 13.56 -3.90 -1.85
CA SER A 53 13.19 -5.24 -2.32
C SER A 53 13.61 -6.35 -1.34
N SER A 54 14.58 -6.10 -0.45
CA SER A 54 14.99 -7.05 0.58
C SER A 54 14.08 -7.05 1.82
N LEU A 55 13.21 -6.06 1.96
CA LEU A 55 12.26 -5.97 3.07
C LEU A 55 11.17 -7.04 2.92
N LYS A 56 11.06 -7.91 3.93
CA LYS A 56 10.15 -9.06 3.84
C LYS A 56 8.69 -8.62 4.10
N PRO A 57 7.75 -8.94 3.19
CA PRO A 57 6.33 -8.74 3.45
C PRO A 57 5.88 -9.50 4.72
N GLY A 58 4.94 -8.92 5.45
CA GLY A 58 4.39 -9.57 6.65
C GLY A 58 5.20 -9.38 7.94
N SER A 59 6.34 -8.67 7.90
CA SER A 59 7.15 -8.33 9.09
C SER A 59 6.62 -7.13 9.88
N GLY A 60 5.34 -6.78 9.73
CA GLY A 60 4.77 -5.58 10.35
C GLY A 60 5.18 -4.29 9.64
N LEU A 61 5.53 -4.37 8.34
CA LEU A 61 5.82 -3.23 7.49
C LEU A 61 5.11 -3.33 6.13
N ILE A 62 4.89 -2.18 5.51
CA ILE A 62 4.44 -2.00 4.13
C ILE A 62 5.54 -1.26 3.39
N ALA A 63 6.12 -1.89 2.37
CA ALA A 63 7.15 -1.30 1.52
C ALA A 63 6.53 -0.91 0.17
N LEU A 64 6.70 0.34 -0.23
CA LEU A 64 6.13 0.92 -1.45
C LEU A 64 7.23 1.60 -2.25
N SER A 65 7.26 1.37 -3.56
CA SER A 65 8.14 2.06 -4.51
C SER A 65 7.31 3.05 -5.34
N PHE A 66 7.77 4.29 -5.42
CA PHE A 66 7.18 5.37 -6.20
C PHE A 66 8.19 5.87 -7.22
N HIS A 67 7.96 5.56 -8.50
CA HIS A 67 8.81 6.02 -9.58
C HIS A 67 8.40 7.42 -10.03
N VAL A 68 9.35 8.35 -9.98
CA VAL A 68 9.13 9.78 -10.27
C VAL A 68 9.49 10.13 -11.70
N THR A 69 8.79 11.09 -12.30
CA THR A 69 8.91 11.43 -13.74
C THR A 69 10.00 12.44 -14.06
N TYR A 70 10.57 13.15 -13.08
CA TYR A 70 11.46 14.27 -13.40
C TYR A 70 12.86 13.85 -13.91
N TRP A 71 13.19 12.54 -13.90
CA TRP A 71 14.37 11.98 -14.53
C TRP A 71 14.19 11.67 -16.03
N ASP A 72 12.93 11.46 -16.50
CA ASP A 72 12.61 11.05 -17.87
C ASP A 72 13.18 11.99 -18.93
N ARG A 73 13.25 13.30 -18.61
CA ARG A 73 13.81 14.34 -19.47
C ARG A 73 15.30 14.19 -19.77
N LEU A 74 16.01 13.31 -19.07
CA LEU A 74 17.45 13.07 -19.26
C LEU A 74 17.74 11.95 -20.27
N GLY A 75 16.72 11.49 -21.00
CA GLY A 75 16.88 10.55 -22.13
C GLY A 75 16.61 9.09 -21.80
N TRP A 76 16.23 8.76 -20.56
CA TRP A 76 15.80 7.42 -20.18
C TRP A 76 14.42 7.50 -19.50
N PRO A 77 13.32 7.43 -20.26
CA PRO A 77 11.99 7.40 -19.70
C PRO A 77 11.78 6.11 -18.88
N ASP A 78 11.43 6.30 -17.61
CA ASP A 78 11.14 5.19 -16.72
C ASP A 78 9.69 4.71 -16.95
N ARG A 79 9.52 3.48 -17.41
CA ARG A 79 8.20 2.89 -17.69
C ARG A 79 7.29 2.72 -16.47
N PHE A 80 7.85 2.81 -15.26
CA PHE A 80 7.11 2.74 -14.01
C PHE A 80 6.82 4.13 -13.43
N ALA A 81 7.36 5.21 -14.02
CA ALA A 81 7.17 6.56 -13.53
C ALA A 81 5.71 7.02 -13.70
N LEU A 82 5.17 7.59 -12.62
CA LEU A 82 3.82 8.12 -12.57
C LEU A 82 3.86 9.59 -12.14
N PRO A 83 3.12 10.48 -12.83
CA PRO A 83 2.97 11.89 -12.40
C PRO A 83 2.47 12.01 -10.96
N GLU A 84 1.60 11.10 -10.53
CA GLU A 84 1.05 11.02 -9.17
C GLU A 84 2.12 10.74 -8.13
N ALA A 85 3.12 9.90 -8.44
CA ALA A 85 4.27 9.64 -7.57
C ALA A 85 5.09 10.92 -7.35
N THR A 86 5.34 11.66 -8.43
CA THR A 86 6.03 12.96 -8.37
C THR A 86 5.22 13.99 -7.57
N ALA A 87 3.90 14.05 -7.78
CA ALA A 87 3.02 14.95 -7.05
C ALA A 87 3.02 14.63 -5.55
N ARG A 88 2.86 13.35 -5.20
CA ARG A 88 2.92 12.88 -3.81
C ARG A 88 4.21 13.28 -3.10
N GLN A 89 5.36 13.08 -3.75
CA GLN A 89 6.66 13.46 -3.19
C GLN A 89 6.73 14.97 -2.89
N ARG A 90 6.26 15.79 -3.85
CA ARG A 90 6.22 17.26 -3.67
C ARG A 90 5.28 17.69 -2.55
N ASP A 91 4.15 17.00 -2.39
CA ASP A 91 3.21 17.25 -1.31
C ASP A 91 3.82 16.94 0.06
N LEU A 92 4.53 15.80 0.19
CA LEU A 92 5.27 15.48 1.40
C LEU A 92 6.34 16.51 1.72
N ALA A 93 7.12 16.95 0.72
CA ALA A 93 8.11 18.00 0.90
C ALA A 93 7.47 19.29 1.41
N ARG A 94 6.34 19.72 0.79
CA ARG A 94 5.61 20.91 1.20
C ARG A 94 5.10 20.83 2.64
N VAL A 95 4.52 19.68 3.03
CA VAL A 95 4.07 19.45 4.43
C VAL A 95 5.24 19.50 5.41
N ALA A 96 6.43 19.03 4.99
CA ALA A 96 7.65 19.10 5.79
C ALA A 96 8.35 20.50 5.75
N GLY A 97 7.74 21.49 5.10
CA GLY A 97 8.31 22.84 4.98
C GLY A 97 9.49 22.93 3.99
N SER A 98 9.64 21.96 3.08
CA SER A 98 10.69 21.92 2.05
C SER A 98 10.10 22.17 0.67
N THR A 99 10.88 22.80 -0.20
CA THR A 99 10.59 22.93 -1.63
C THR A 99 11.40 21.95 -2.48
N GLN A 100 12.32 21.20 -1.88
CA GLN A 100 13.22 20.30 -2.58
C GLN A 100 12.73 18.84 -2.49
N VAL A 101 12.84 18.16 -3.63
CA VAL A 101 12.66 16.71 -3.74
C VAL A 101 13.92 16.10 -4.34
N TYR A 102 14.23 14.86 -3.98
CA TYR A 102 15.43 14.16 -4.45
C TYR A 102 15.19 12.66 -4.56
N THR A 103 16.06 11.96 -5.24
CA THR A 103 16.10 10.49 -5.29
C THR A 103 17.54 9.97 -5.09
N PRO A 104 17.70 8.78 -4.49
CA PRO A 104 16.65 8.04 -3.80
C PRO A 104 16.24 8.75 -2.51
N GLN A 105 14.92 8.89 -2.28
CA GLN A 105 14.40 9.38 -1.02
C GLN A 105 13.60 8.27 -0.33
N VAL A 106 13.95 7.96 0.90
CA VAL A 106 13.19 7.05 1.76
C VAL A 106 12.35 7.87 2.72
N VAL A 107 11.08 7.53 2.80
CA VAL A 107 10.12 8.13 3.74
C VAL A 107 9.57 7.02 4.62
N VAL A 108 9.56 7.24 5.93
CA VAL A 108 9.02 6.29 6.90
C VAL A 108 7.91 6.98 7.70
N ASP A 109 6.70 6.42 7.65
CA ASP A 109 5.51 6.98 8.28
C ASP A 109 5.34 8.49 7.97
N GLY A 110 5.52 8.86 6.70
CA GLY A 110 5.36 10.23 6.20
C GLY A 110 6.52 11.18 6.50
N ARG A 111 7.63 10.70 7.07
CA ARG A 111 8.81 11.52 7.40
C ARG A 111 10.03 11.10 6.59
N ASP A 112 10.79 12.08 6.10
CA ASP A 112 12.06 11.81 5.43
C ASP A 112 13.02 11.03 6.35
N TRP A 113 13.59 9.92 5.81
CA TRP A 113 14.41 9.00 6.59
C TRP A 113 15.75 8.73 5.92
N GLN A 114 16.74 9.52 6.29
CA GLN A 114 18.08 9.44 5.68
C GLN A 114 18.95 8.31 6.26
N ALA A 115 18.53 7.71 7.38
CA ALA A 115 19.32 6.66 8.05
C ALA A 115 19.10 5.26 7.45
N TRP A 116 18.39 5.15 6.29
CA TRP A 116 18.33 3.84 5.61
C TRP A 116 19.73 3.31 5.29
N PRO A 117 19.98 2.00 5.29
CA PRO A 117 19.03 0.89 5.35
C PRO A 117 18.53 0.51 6.76
N ARG A 118 18.84 1.27 7.79
CA ARG A 118 18.33 1.00 9.14
C ARG A 118 16.97 1.65 9.32
N LEU A 119 15.95 0.84 9.61
CA LEU A 119 14.62 1.33 9.94
C LEU A 119 14.51 1.70 11.42
N PRO A 120 13.64 2.67 11.76
CA PRO A 120 13.34 2.94 13.16
C PRO A 120 12.68 1.71 13.80
N LYS A 121 12.87 1.51 15.09
CA LYS A 121 12.05 0.56 15.83
C LYS A 121 10.60 1.06 15.76
N ALA A 122 9.68 0.20 15.34
CA ALA A 122 8.26 0.55 15.30
C ALA A 122 7.84 1.11 16.67
N ALA A 123 7.40 2.36 16.68
CA ALA A 123 6.88 2.96 17.90
C ALA A 123 5.62 2.20 18.31
N ALA A 124 5.49 1.89 19.61
CA ALA A 124 4.21 1.41 20.11
C ALA A 124 3.17 2.51 19.88
N PRO A 125 1.96 2.20 19.37
CA PRO A 125 0.92 3.20 19.20
C PRO A 125 0.64 3.82 20.56
N ALA A 126 0.63 5.13 20.63
CA ALA A 126 0.32 5.89 21.86
C ALA A 126 -1.14 5.67 22.29
N THR A 127 -1.98 5.17 21.42
CA THR A 127 -3.41 4.89 21.67
C THR A 127 -3.79 3.61 20.92
N PRO A 128 -4.56 2.70 21.55
CA PRO A 128 -5.15 1.59 20.82
C PRO A 128 -6.01 2.14 19.67
N LEU A 129 -5.77 1.66 18.45
CA LEU A 129 -6.62 2.01 17.33
C LEU A 129 -8.04 1.49 17.60
N PRO A 130 -9.09 2.32 17.43
CA PRO A 130 -10.46 1.83 17.51
C PRO A 130 -10.62 0.70 16.48
N GLY A 131 -11.19 -0.43 16.92
CA GLY A 131 -11.46 -1.56 16.04
C GLY A 131 -12.36 -1.11 14.88
N LEU A 132 -11.84 -1.17 13.67
CA LEU A 132 -12.64 -0.94 12.47
C LEU A 132 -13.40 -2.23 12.18
N HIS A 133 -14.70 -2.23 12.47
CA HIS A 133 -15.61 -3.29 12.04
C HIS A 133 -16.15 -2.88 10.65
N LEU A 134 -15.72 -3.61 9.61
CA LEU A 134 -16.34 -3.53 8.30
C LEU A 134 -17.44 -4.59 8.24
N THR A 135 -18.68 -4.15 8.22
CA THR A 135 -19.87 -4.97 7.95
C THR A 135 -20.17 -4.98 6.48
#